data_302251df09d9ba5cada8f5a845755c3e
#
_entry.id   302251df09d9ba5cada8f5a845755c3e
#
_cell.length_a   1.000
_cell.length_b   1.000
_cell.length_c   1.000
_cell.angle_alpha   90.00
_cell.angle_beta   90.00
_cell.angle_gamma   90.00
#
_symmetry.space_group_name_H-M   'P 1'
#
loop_
_entity.id
_entity.type
_entity.pdbx_description
1 polymer ?
#
loop_
_entity_poly.entity_id
_entity_poly.type
_entity_poly.pdbx_seq_one_letter_code
_entity_poly.pdbx_strand_id
1 'polypeptide(L)'
;MAAGVVQSDYQKKGAGNMGNKLHWKATLRIVDDAGERCFGPGVAVLLEGVEEKRSLRAAAISMEMAYSKAWRIIRRAEDAFGRKLLQSTTGGKNGGGAELTAEGRELLKAYRDYTAAVERCCAEEFARHFASFAKEQGD
;
A
#
# COMPACT_ATOMS: atom_id res chain seq x y z
N MET A 1 -2.84 3.16 -6.01
CA MET A 1 -3.79 2.30 -6.15
C MET A 1 -3.99 1.21 -5.12
N ALA A 2 -2.94 0.63 -4.54
CA ALA A 2 -3.18 -0.30 -3.45
C ALA A 2 -3.90 0.37 -2.30
N ALA A 3 -3.50 1.58 -1.98
CA ALA A 3 -4.19 2.32 -0.93
C ALA A 3 -5.65 2.53 -1.30
N GLY A 4 -5.88 2.83 -2.57
CA GLY A 4 -7.25 3.03 -3.02
C GLY A 4 -8.08 1.76 -2.92
N VAL A 5 -7.47 0.63 -3.26
CA VAL A 5 -8.19 -0.63 -3.20
C VAL A 5 -8.57 -0.97 -1.76
N VAL A 6 -7.61 -0.86 -0.86
CA VAL A 6 -7.88 -1.18 0.55
C VAL A 6 -8.94 -0.26 1.11
N GLN A 7 -8.81 1.03 0.83
CA GLN A 7 -9.79 1.98 1.32
C GLN A 7 -11.15 1.76 0.70
N SER A 8 -11.15 1.39 -0.58
CA SER A 8 -12.40 1.14 -1.26
C SER A 8 -13.14 -0.05 -0.64
N ASP A 9 -12.38 -1.10 -0.34
CA ASP A 9 -13.02 -2.27 0.28
C ASP A 9 -13.60 -1.92 1.63
N TYR A 10 -12.87 -1.15 2.41
CA TYR A 10 -13.39 -0.74 3.70
C TYR A 10 -14.62 0.12 3.54
N GLN A 11 -14.58 1.06 2.61
CA GLN A 11 -15.71 1.94 2.40
C GLN A 11 -16.95 1.16 2.00
N LYS A 12 -16.77 0.14 1.17
CA LYS A 12 -17.90 -0.68 0.79
C LYS A 12 -18.52 -1.38 2.00
N LYS A 13 -17.68 -1.84 2.91
CA LYS A 13 -18.19 -2.54 4.08
C LYS A 13 -18.83 -1.60 5.07
N GLY A 14 -18.24 -0.43 5.25
CA GLY A 14 -18.72 0.49 6.25
C GLY A 14 -19.82 1.40 5.79
N ALA A 15 -19.81 1.75 4.51
CA ALA A 15 -20.68 2.80 4.01
C ALA A 15 -22.16 2.46 4.17
N GLY A 16 -22.49 1.20 3.99
CA GLY A 16 -23.89 0.81 4.00
C GLY A 16 -24.59 1.06 5.31
N ASN A 17 -23.83 1.23 6.37
CA ASN A 17 -24.44 1.31 7.69
C ASN A 17 -24.49 2.69 8.27
N MET A 18 -23.86 3.65 7.63
CA MET A 18 -23.77 4.97 8.22
C MET A 18 -24.84 5.94 7.74
N GLY A 19 -25.73 5.47 6.92
CA GLY A 19 -26.87 6.25 6.52
C GLY A 19 -26.55 7.44 5.66
N ASN A 20 -25.82 8.38 6.15
CA ASN A 20 -25.57 9.61 5.42
C ASN A 20 -24.25 9.58 4.66
N LYS A 21 -23.61 8.43 4.59
CA LYS A 21 -22.45 8.23 3.75
C LYS A 21 -21.18 8.90 4.23
N LEU A 22 -21.05 9.04 5.52
CA LEU A 22 -19.79 9.47 6.08
C LEU A 22 -18.84 8.29 6.15
N HIS A 23 -17.62 8.54 5.75
CA HIS A 23 -16.59 7.50 5.71
C HIS A 23 -15.30 8.07 6.29
N TRP A 24 -14.46 7.19 6.80
CA TRP A 24 -13.12 7.59 7.18
C TRP A 24 -12.14 7.15 6.10
N LYS A 25 -11.00 7.78 6.10
CA LYS A 25 -9.96 7.46 5.15
C LYS A 25 -8.62 7.65 5.84
N ALA A 26 -7.77 6.67 5.77
CA ALA A 26 -6.44 6.75 6.36
C ALA A 26 -5.44 6.24 5.35
N THR A 27 -4.32 6.93 5.26
CA THR A 27 -3.22 6.53 4.41
C THR A 27 -1.97 6.56 5.27
N LEU A 28 -1.30 5.43 5.36
CA LEU A 28 -0.12 5.32 6.21
C LEU A 28 1.14 5.43 5.39
N ARG A 29 2.01 6.31 5.82
CA ARG A 29 3.31 6.48 5.20
C ARG A 29 4.36 6.45 6.28
N ILE A 30 5.44 5.75 5.99
CA ILE A 30 6.60 5.72 6.87
C ILE A 30 7.57 6.76 6.35
N VAL A 31 8.06 7.60 7.24
CA VAL A 31 8.96 8.68 6.86
C VAL A 31 10.24 8.55 7.67
N ASP A 32 11.31 9.15 7.16
CA ASP A 32 12.57 9.15 7.87
C ASP A 32 12.66 10.38 8.79
N ASP A 33 13.82 10.59 9.40
CA ASP A 33 14.01 11.68 10.32
C ASP A 33 13.81 13.05 9.67
N ALA A 34 14.05 13.14 8.37
CA ALA A 34 13.87 14.39 7.65
C ALA A 34 12.42 14.57 7.19
N GLY A 35 11.56 13.62 7.48
CA GLY A 35 10.17 13.70 7.05
C GLY A 35 9.96 13.23 5.62
N GLU A 36 10.98 12.61 5.01
CA GLU A 36 10.85 12.11 3.64
C GLU A 36 10.18 10.75 3.62
N ARG A 37 9.32 10.56 2.65
CA ARG A 37 8.57 9.30 2.55
C ARG A 37 9.49 8.16 2.17
N CYS A 38 9.45 7.11 2.95
CA CYS A 38 10.25 5.92 2.71
C CYS A 38 9.41 4.76 2.21
N PHE A 39 8.20 4.65 2.70
CA PHE A 39 7.34 3.53 2.35
C PHE A 39 5.90 3.96 2.51
N GLY A 40 5.07 3.52 1.61
CA GLY A 40 3.66 3.85 1.64
C GLY A 40 2.91 2.99 0.66
N PRO A 41 1.67 3.37 0.35
CA PRO A 41 0.84 2.56 -0.55
C PRO A 41 1.48 2.31 -1.90
N GLY A 42 2.15 3.32 -2.45
CA GLY A 42 2.76 3.17 -3.77
C GLY A 42 3.86 2.12 -3.79
N VAL A 43 4.71 2.14 -2.77
CA VAL A 43 5.78 1.15 -2.68
C VAL A 43 5.18 -0.25 -2.55
N ALA A 44 4.14 -0.38 -1.72
CA ALA A 44 3.51 -1.68 -1.51
C ALA A 44 2.94 -2.22 -2.81
N VAL A 45 2.22 -1.39 -3.57
CA VAL A 45 1.65 -1.84 -4.84
C VAL A 45 2.74 -2.21 -5.82
N LEU A 46 3.81 -1.43 -5.83
CA LEU A 46 4.92 -1.71 -6.74
C LEU A 46 5.57 -3.05 -6.40
N LEU A 47 5.78 -3.32 -5.12
CA LEU A 47 6.36 -4.59 -4.71
C LEU A 47 5.42 -5.75 -5.03
N GLU A 48 4.13 -5.58 -4.82
CA GLU A 48 3.16 -6.61 -5.17
C GLU A 48 3.16 -6.86 -6.66
N GLY A 49 3.29 -5.79 -7.43
CA GLY A 49 3.37 -5.93 -8.88
C GLY A 49 4.59 -6.71 -9.33
N VAL A 50 5.72 -6.49 -8.68
CA VAL A 50 6.92 -7.25 -9.00
C VAL A 50 6.72 -8.72 -8.65
N GLU A 51 6.11 -9.00 -7.51
CA GLU A 51 5.85 -10.37 -7.11
C GLU A 51 4.99 -11.09 -8.15
N GLU A 52 3.97 -10.40 -8.63
CA GLU A 52 3.03 -10.99 -9.55
C GLU A 52 3.58 -11.09 -10.97
N LYS A 53 4.22 -10.02 -11.42
CA LYS A 53 4.63 -9.91 -12.83
C LYS A 53 6.07 -10.29 -13.07
N ARG A 54 6.83 -10.44 -12.01
CA ARG A 54 8.24 -10.83 -12.08
C ARG A 54 9.08 -9.81 -12.85
N SER A 55 8.67 -8.56 -12.80
CA SER A 55 9.31 -7.50 -13.56
C SER A 55 8.96 -6.15 -12.94
N LEU A 56 9.99 -5.38 -12.61
CA LEU A 56 9.75 -4.03 -12.11
C LEU A 56 9.17 -3.14 -13.21
N ARG A 57 9.65 -3.34 -14.44
CA ARG A 57 9.14 -2.56 -15.56
C ARG A 57 7.66 -2.82 -15.77
N ALA A 58 7.25 -4.08 -15.76
CA ALA A 58 5.83 -4.41 -15.94
C ALA A 58 5.00 -3.88 -14.79
N ALA A 59 5.52 -3.95 -13.56
CA ALA A 59 4.81 -3.39 -12.41
C ALA A 59 4.64 -1.88 -12.56
N ALA A 60 5.69 -1.19 -12.99
CA ALA A 60 5.62 0.25 -13.19
C ALA A 60 4.60 0.61 -14.26
N ILE A 61 4.59 -0.14 -15.36
CA ILE A 61 3.65 0.11 -16.44
C ILE A 61 2.21 -0.03 -15.94
N SER A 62 1.95 -1.06 -15.14
CA SER A 62 0.59 -1.27 -14.63
C SER A 62 0.15 -0.15 -13.71
N MET A 63 1.09 0.60 -13.16
CA MET A 63 0.79 1.76 -12.32
C MET A 63 0.89 3.07 -13.09
N GLU A 64 1.09 3.00 -14.40
CA GLU A 64 1.26 4.17 -15.25
C GLU A 64 2.38 5.06 -14.74
N MET A 65 3.48 4.43 -14.38
CA MET A 65 4.61 5.09 -13.77
C MET A 65 5.85 4.87 -14.62
N ALA A 66 6.66 5.90 -14.75
CA ALA A 66 7.93 5.76 -15.47
C ALA A 66 8.83 4.79 -14.72
N TYR A 67 9.57 4.00 -15.49
CA TYR A 67 10.47 3.01 -14.92
C TYR A 67 11.50 3.66 -13.98
N SER A 68 12.03 4.81 -14.40
CA SER A 68 13.01 5.51 -13.57
C SER A 68 12.41 5.94 -12.24
N LYS A 69 11.14 6.33 -12.23
CA LYS A 69 10.48 6.69 -10.99
C LYS A 69 10.29 5.48 -10.10
N ALA A 70 9.94 4.33 -10.69
CA ALA A 70 9.78 3.11 -9.92
C ALA A 70 11.08 2.75 -9.23
N TRP A 71 12.22 2.84 -9.96
CA TRP A 71 13.51 2.56 -9.36
C TRP A 71 13.85 3.52 -8.23
N ARG A 72 13.52 4.78 -8.41
CA ARG A 72 13.80 5.77 -7.38
C ARG A 72 13.01 5.48 -6.11
N ILE A 73 11.76 5.06 -6.26
CA ILE A 73 10.92 4.70 -5.13
C ILE A 73 11.49 3.50 -4.39
N ILE A 74 11.89 2.48 -5.14
CA ILE A 74 12.46 1.28 -4.52
C ILE A 74 13.77 1.61 -3.80
N ARG A 75 14.64 2.39 -4.44
CA ARG A 75 15.92 2.74 -3.84
C ARG A 75 15.76 3.52 -2.57
N ARG A 76 14.80 4.45 -2.56
CA ARG A 76 14.56 5.22 -1.35
C ARG A 76 14.15 4.33 -0.19
N ALA A 77 13.28 3.36 -0.47
CA ALA A 77 12.86 2.42 0.57
C ALA A 77 14.03 1.55 1.01
N GLU A 78 14.83 1.07 0.07
CA GLU A 78 16.00 0.27 0.41
C GLU A 78 16.97 1.03 1.28
N ASP A 79 17.21 2.29 0.94
CA ASP A 79 18.13 3.11 1.73
C ASP A 79 17.60 3.34 3.13
N ALA A 80 16.31 3.60 3.25
CA ALA A 80 15.73 3.90 4.55
C ALA A 80 15.74 2.69 5.48
N PHE A 81 15.49 1.51 4.94
CA PHE A 81 15.42 0.31 5.77
C PHE A 81 16.72 -0.46 5.81
N GLY A 82 17.69 -0.04 5.00
CA GLY A 82 18.99 -0.71 4.99
C GLY A 82 18.93 -2.12 4.49
N ARG A 83 18.02 -2.40 3.58
CA ARG A 83 17.83 -3.75 3.06
C ARG A 83 17.52 -3.70 1.58
N LYS A 84 17.98 -4.69 0.85
CA LYS A 84 17.59 -4.85 -0.54
C LYS A 84 16.20 -5.43 -0.60
N LEU A 85 15.34 -4.83 -1.40
CA LEU A 85 13.97 -5.30 -1.52
C LEU A 85 13.76 -6.12 -2.78
N LEU A 86 14.55 -5.87 -3.80
CA LEU A 86 14.44 -6.56 -5.07
C LEU A 86 15.76 -7.21 -5.43
N GLN A 87 15.68 -8.31 -6.16
CA GLN A 87 16.85 -8.95 -6.73
C GLN A 87 16.54 -9.34 -8.16
N SER A 88 17.58 -9.38 -8.97
CA SER A 88 17.43 -9.75 -10.36
C SER A 88 17.22 -11.24 -10.49
N THR A 89 16.44 -11.62 -11.48
CA THR A 89 16.30 -13.02 -11.85
C THR A 89 16.98 -13.22 -13.19
N THR A 90 17.42 -14.44 -13.45
CA THR A 90 18.10 -14.77 -14.68
C THR A 90 17.33 -15.85 -15.40
N GLY A 91 17.63 -16.02 -16.69
CA GLY A 91 17.10 -17.13 -17.44
C GLY A 91 15.72 -16.95 -18.02
N GLY A 92 15.18 -15.75 -17.97
CA GLY A 92 13.91 -15.50 -18.61
C GLY A 92 14.08 -15.38 -20.11
N LYS A 93 12.98 -15.55 -20.82
CA LYS A 93 12.98 -15.46 -22.27
C LYS A 93 13.46 -14.09 -22.75
N ASN A 94 13.13 -13.06 -22.04
CA ASN A 94 13.39 -11.70 -22.43
C ASN A 94 14.50 -11.08 -21.61
N GLY A 95 15.45 -11.90 -21.19
CA GLY A 95 16.49 -11.43 -20.32
C GLY A 95 16.06 -11.50 -18.88
N GLY A 96 16.63 -10.68 -18.05
CA GLY A 96 16.39 -10.75 -16.64
C GLY A 96 15.05 -10.15 -16.24
N GLY A 97 14.62 -10.53 -15.09
CA GLY A 97 13.46 -9.93 -14.45
C GLY A 97 13.81 -9.52 -13.06
N ALA A 98 12.82 -9.46 -12.20
CA ALA A 98 13.02 -9.08 -10.80
C ALA A 98 12.07 -9.85 -9.93
N GLU A 99 12.50 -10.05 -8.70
CA GLU A 99 11.64 -10.67 -7.69
C GLU A 99 11.97 -10.03 -6.36
N LEU A 100 11.08 -10.20 -5.40
CA LEU A 100 11.35 -9.68 -4.06
C LEU A 100 12.41 -10.52 -3.38
N THR A 101 13.24 -9.86 -2.62
CA THR A 101 14.12 -10.59 -1.69
C THR A 101 13.26 -11.09 -0.52
N ALA A 102 13.84 -11.94 0.31
CA ALA A 102 13.16 -12.35 1.54
C ALA A 102 12.82 -11.12 2.38
N GLU A 103 13.77 -10.18 2.46
CA GLU A 103 13.54 -8.95 3.21
C GLU A 103 12.43 -8.09 2.58
N GLY A 104 12.37 -8.09 1.25
CA GLY A 104 11.30 -7.36 0.57
C GLY A 104 9.93 -7.93 0.89
N ARG A 105 9.82 -9.26 0.91
CA ARG A 105 8.55 -9.89 1.28
C ARG A 105 8.20 -9.61 2.72
N GLU A 106 9.19 -9.66 3.59
CA GLU A 106 8.97 -9.40 5.00
C GLU A 106 8.49 -7.98 5.23
N LEU A 107 9.12 -7.01 4.57
CA LEU A 107 8.73 -5.62 4.72
C LEU A 107 7.33 -5.37 4.17
N LEU A 108 7.04 -5.96 3.03
CA LEU A 108 5.70 -5.82 2.44
C LEU A 108 4.64 -6.39 3.37
N LYS A 109 4.91 -7.56 3.93
CA LYS A 109 3.96 -8.17 4.86
C LYS A 109 3.79 -7.30 6.10
N ALA A 110 4.89 -6.79 6.63
CA ALA A 110 4.82 -5.94 7.81
C ALA A 110 3.97 -4.71 7.55
N TYR A 111 4.15 -4.09 6.40
CA TYR A 111 3.36 -2.92 6.05
C TYR A 111 1.88 -3.27 5.91
N ARG A 112 1.58 -4.40 5.27
CA ARG A 112 0.19 -4.82 5.11
C ARG A 112 -0.47 -5.14 6.43
N ASP A 113 0.25 -5.84 7.31
CA ASP A 113 -0.29 -6.17 8.62
C ASP A 113 -0.51 -4.92 9.45
N TYR A 114 0.43 -4.00 9.38
CA TYR A 114 0.33 -2.73 10.09
C TYR A 114 -0.88 -1.93 9.59
N THR A 115 -1.03 -1.83 8.28
CA THR A 115 -2.15 -1.10 7.71
C THR A 115 -3.48 -1.72 8.11
N ALA A 116 -3.56 -3.04 8.05
CA ALA A 116 -4.81 -3.71 8.43
C ALA A 116 -5.15 -3.47 9.89
N ALA A 117 -4.16 -3.48 10.77
CA ALA A 117 -4.40 -3.23 12.18
C ALA A 117 -4.89 -1.81 12.42
N VAL A 118 -4.28 -0.84 11.74
CA VAL A 118 -4.70 0.55 11.89
C VAL A 118 -6.11 0.75 11.35
N GLU A 119 -6.42 0.11 10.23
CA GLU A 119 -7.75 0.24 9.66
C GLU A 119 -8.82 -0.33 10.57
N ARG A 120 -8.53 -1.45 11.24
CA ARG A 120 -9.47 -1.98 12.23
C ARG A 120 -9.68 -0.98 13.35
N CYS A 121 -8.61 -0.38 13.82
CA CYS A 121 -8.70 0.64 14.87
C CYS A 121 -9.50 1.85 14.38
N CYS A 122 -9.23 2.31 13.16
CA CYS A 122 -9.97 3.43 12.59
C CYS A 122 -11.45 3.13 12.52
N ALA A 123 -11.81 1.91 12.11
CA ALA A 123 -13.21 1.55 11.99
C ALA A 123 -13.92 1.61 13.34
N GLU A 124 -13.28 1.04 14.36
CA GLU A 124 -13.85 1.02 15.68
C GLU A 124 -13.95 2.41 16.28
N GLU A 125 -12.90 3.19 16.12
CA GLU A 125 -12.87 4.53 16.70
C GLU A 125 -13.81 5.47 15.96
N PHE A 126 -13.89 5.33 14.65
CA PHE A 126 -14.82 6.15 13.88
C PHE A 126 -16.25 5.89 14.33
N ALA A 127 -16.60 4.62 14.46
CA ALA A 127 -17.95 4.29 14.91
C ALA A 127 -18.20 4.82 16.32
N ARG A 128 -17.20 4.71 17.20
CA ARG A 128 -17.39 5.11 18.58
C ARG A 128 -17.53 6.63 18.72
N HIS A 129 -16.73 7.37 17.95
CA HIS A 129 -16.71 8.83 18.13
C HIS A 129 -17.71 9.58 17.28
N PHE A 130 -18.16 8.97 16.19
CA PHE A 130 -19.01 9.68 15.23
C PHE A 130 -20.38 9.06 15.04
N ALA A 131 -20.73 8.08 15.87
CA ALA A 131 -22.05 7.44 15.72
C ALA A 131 -23.16 8.46 15.86
N SER A 132 -23.01 9.43 16.77
CA SER A 132 -24.07 10.39 17.01
C SER A 132 -24.23 11.39 15.87
N PHE A 133 -23.26 11.44 14.96
CA PHE A 133 -23.32 12.35 13.82
C PHE A 133 -23.87 11.67 12.57
N ALA A 134 -24.04 10.36 12.60
CA ALA A 134 -24.58 9.66 11.46
C ALA A 134 -26.07 9.92 11.41
N LYS A 135 -26.58 10.21 10.24
CA LYS A 135 -28.02 10.39 10.10
C LYS A 135 -28.70 9.06 10.13
N GLU A 136 -29.83 9.03 10.79
CA GLU A 136 -30.59 7.80 10.85
C GLU A 136 -31.40 7.65 9.60
N GLN A 137 -31.35 6.47 9.04
CA GLN A 137 -32.13 6.18 7.87
C GLN A 137 -33.58 6.01 8.23
N GLY A 138 -34.45 6.60 7.45
CA GLY A 138 -35.84 6.41 7.68
C GLY A 138 -36.48 7.38 8.64
N ASP A 139 -35.73 8.31 9.12
CA ASP A 139 -36.31 9.38 9.97
C ASP A 139 -36.87 10.53 9.18
#